data_df16b7790e4f40a48acd31e85a3ea787
#
_entry.id   df16b7790e4f40a48acd31e85a3ea787
#
_cell.length_a   1.000
_cell.length_b   1.000
_cell.length_c   1.000
_cell.angle_alpha   90.00
_cell.angle_beta   90.00
_cell.angle_gamma   90.00
#
_symmetry.space_group_name_H-M   'P 1'
#
loop_
_entity.id
_entity.type
_entity.pdbx_description
1 polymer ?
#
loop_
_entity_poly.entity_id
_entity_poly.type
_entity_poly.pdbx_seq_one_letter_code
_entity_poly.pdbx_strand_id
1 'polypeptide(L)'
;MMDIILAAEPEIRLTAFLSVLAAMALWELAAPRRRRDIPRVIRWSNNLALVVIDTAILRLSFPILAVGLAVLAEERGWGLFNIIEAPFGLAVILSMLLLDLAIYLQHVMFHAVPALWRLHRMHHADLDFDATTGLRFHPIEILISMAIKLALVAALGPPAVAVLLFEIILNATALFNHANINLPRPVDRWLRWIVVTPDMQRVHHSVDPRETNSNYGFNLPWWDRLMGTYVAQPAKGHEGMTIGIEQFRTTRDLWVDRMLIQPLRGPASGHALDTSALTPTSRNSLWTLENTVLGSRATQKGTHDETTYVLAGRSGCHTPPASTGQHGTGH
;
A
#
# COMPACT_ATOMS: atom_id res chain seq x y z
N MET A 1 -26.09 24.32 8.56
CA MET A 1 -24.61 24.23 8.42
C MET A 1 -24.22 23.00 7.61
N MET A 2 -24.73 21.79 7.93
CA MET A 2 -24.44 20.55 7.18
C MET A 2 -24.85 20.68 5.71
N ASP A 3 -26.05 21.16 5.42
CA ASP A 3 -26.58 21.35 4.05
C ASP A 3 -25.68 22.27 3.20
N ILE A 4 -25.13 23.31 3.84
CA ILE A 4 -24.19 24.23 3.16
C ILE A 4 -22.89 23.51 2.79
N ILE A 5 -22.37 22.66 3.70
CA ILE A 5 -21.15 21.87 3.46
C ILE A 5 -21.39 20.85 2.32
N LEU A 6 -22.53 20.15 2.34
CA LEU A 6 -22.87 19.18 1.32
C LEU A 6 -23.17 19.83 -0.04
N ALA A 7 -23.77 21.03 -0.05
CA ALA A 7 -23.97 21.80 -1.28
C ALA A 7 -22.66 22.26 -1.92
N ALA A 8 -21.61 22.51 -1.11
CA ALA A 8 -20.28 22.91 -1.57
C ALA A 8 -19.29 21.70 -1.68
N GLU A 9 -19.80 20.45 -1.69
CA GLU A 9 -18.98 19.24 -1.73
C GLU A 9 -17.96 19.24 -2.89
N PRO A 10 -18.34 19.55 -4.15
CA PRO A 10 -17.40 19.51 -5.26
C PRO A 10 -16.26 20.52 -5.11
N GLU A 11 -16.54 21.73 -4.66
CA GLU A 11 -15.57 22.80 -4.46
C GLU A 11 -14.63 22.49 -3.30
N ILE A 12 -15.15 21.94 -2.21
CA ILE A 12 -14.37 21.53 -1.04
C ILE A 12 -13.39 20.42 -1.44
N ARG A 13 -13.85 19.39 -2.16
CA ARG A 13 -13.02 18.29 -2.63
C ARG A 13 -11.93 18.75 -3.59
N LEU A 14 -12.29 19.57 -4.57
CA LEU A 14 -11.33 20.10 -5.55
C LEU A 14 -10.29 20.98 -4.86
N THR A 15 -10.71 21.87 -3.96
CA THR A 15 -9.78 22.72 -3.21
C THR A 15 -8.84 21.91 -2.33
N ALA A 16 -9.35 20.92 -1.60
CA ALA A 16 -8.54 20.02 -0.78
C ALA A 16 -7.52 19.26 -1.64
N PHE A 17 -7.98 18.67 -2.76
CA PHE A 17 -7.11 17.94 -3.68
C PHE A 17 -5.98 18.82 -4.24
N LEU A 18 -6.31 19.99 -4.79
CA LEU A 18 -5.32 20.90 -5.38
C LEU A 18 -4.35 21.44 -4.31
N SER A 19 -4.83 21.75 -3.12
CA SER A 19 -4.01 22.23 -2.01
C SER A 19 -2.99 21.18 -1.56
N VAL A 20 -3.43 19.94 -1.37
CA VAL A 20 -2.54 18.84 -0.97
C VAL A 20 -1.57 18.49 -2.09
N LEU A 21 -2.03 18.43 -3.35
CA LEU A 21 -1.15 18.18 -4.49
C LEU A 21 -0.05 19.24 -4.60
N ALA A 22 -0.41 20.53 -4.47
CA ALA A 22 0.54 21.63 -4.48
C ALA A 22 1.53 21.55 -3.31
N ALA A 23 1.05 21.27 -2.10
CA ALA A 23 1.88 21.11 -0.91
C ALA A 23 2.89 19.96 -1.07
N MET A 24 2.44 18.79 -1.56
CA MET A 24 3.32 17.65 -1.82
C MET A 24 4.33 17.95 -2.93
N ALA A 25 3.90 18.59 -4.02
CA ALA A 25 4.78 19.00 -5.10
C ALA A 25 5.91 19.93 -4.64
N LEU A 26 5.58 20.93 -3.82
CA LEU A 26 6.55 21.85 -3.24
C LEU A 26 7.49 21.14 -2.27
N TRP A 27 6.97 20.24 -1.44
CA TRP A 27 7.79 19.47 -0.49
C TRP A 27 8.75 18.52 -1.23
N GLU A 28 8.32 17.85 -2.26
CA GLU A 28 9.18 17.01 -3.11
C GLU A 28 10.29 17.79 -3.83
N LEU A 29 10.06 19.08 -4.11
CA LEU A 29 11.10 19.96 -4.67
C LEU A 29 12.12 20.36 -3.59
N ALA A 30 11.64 20.65 -2.39
CA ALA A 30 12.48 21.14 -1.30
C ALA A 30 13.29 20.03 -0.62
N ALA A 31 12.69 18.85 -0.43
CA ALA A 31 13.30 17.74 0.32
C ALA A 31 12.93 16.38 -0.29
N PRO A 32 13.42 16.05 -1.49
CA PRO A 32 13.14 14.77 -2.13
C PRO A 32 13.81 13.62 -1.36
N ARG A 33 13.11 12.50 -1.24
CA ARG A 33 13.62 11.28 -0.60
C ARG A 33 14.59 10.52 -1.50
N ARG A 34 14.34 10.53 -2.82
CA ARG A 34 15.15 9.86 -3.84
C ARG A 34 15.33 10.77 -5.05
N ARG A 35 16.46 10.60 -5.75
CA ARG A 35 16.60 11.19 -7.09
C ARG A 35 15.60 10.52 -8.04
N ARG A 36 15.08 11.29 -8.97
CA ARG A 36 14.19 10.80 -10.02
C ARG A 36 14.97 10.61 -11.30
N ASP A 37 14.69 9.49 -11.95
CA ASP A 37 15.32 9.14 -13.23
C ASP A 37 14.43 9.54 -14.42
N ILE A 38 13.12 9.69 -14.19
CA ILE A 38 12.13 10.03 -15.22
C ILE A 38 11.72 11.51 -15.10
N PRO A 39 11.71 12.27 -16.20
CA PRO A 39 11.24 13.66 -16.20
C PRO A 39 9.82 13.78 -15.65
N ARG A 40 9.63 14.71 -14.69
CA ARG A 40 8.33 14.98 -14.07
C ARG A 40 7.22 15.18 -15.09
N VAL A 41 7.50 15.97 -16.14
CA VAL A 41 6.51 16.33 -17.13
C VAL A 41 5.87 15.11 -17.80
N ILE A 42 6.65 14.05 -18.07
CA ILE A 42 6.14 12.83 -18.69
C ILE A 42 5.18 12.10 -17.71
N ARG A 43 5.57 11.95 -16.47
CA ARG A 43 4.76 11.23 -15.48
C ARG A 43 3.52 12.03 -15.09
N TRP A 44 3.70 13.30 -14.73
CA TRP A 44 2.61 14.16 -14.29
C TRP A 44 1.54 14.35 -15.35
N SER A 45 1.92 14.64 -16.61
CA SER A 45 0.93 14.82 -17.69
C SER A 45 0.09 13.57 -17.93
N ASN A 46 0.71 12.38 -17.89
CA ASN A 46 0.02 11.12 -18.12
C ASN A 46 -0.79 10.67 -16.89
N ASN A 47 -0.26 10.82 -15.67
CA ASN A 47 -0.99 10.48 -14.46
C ASN A 47 -2.20 11.41 -14.23
N LEU A 48 -2.06 12.71 -14.48
CA LEU A 48 -3.18 13.65 -14.40
C LEU A 48 -4.21 13.44 -15.54
N ALA A 49 -3.77 13.00 -16.72
CA ALA A 49 -4.69 12.61 -17.79
C ALA A 49 -5.57 11.41 -17.36
N LEU A 50 -5.03 10.45 -16.60
CA LEU A 50 -5.83 9.36 -16.02
C LEU A 50 -6.88 9.91 -15.05
N VAL A 51 -6.54 10.87 -14.18
CA VAL A 51 -7.52 11.50 -13.27
C VAL A 51 -8.70 12.09 -14.02
N VAL A 52 -8.43 12.78 -15.15
CA VAL A 52 -9.49 13.35 -16.01
C VAL A 52 -10.35 12.25 -16.63
N ILE A 53 -9.72 11.20 -17.17
CA ILE A 53 -10.40 10.06 -17.79
C ILE A 53 -11.26 9.34 -16.73
N ASP A 54 -10.70 9.04 -15.58
CA ASP A 54 -11.37 8.33 -14.48
C ASP A 54 -12.58 9.13 -13.95
N THR A 55 -12.40 10.43 -13.76
CA THR A 55 -13.48 11.32 -13.34
C THR A 55 -14.61 11.36 -14.38
N ALA A 56 -14.29 11.46 -15.65
CA ALA A 56 -15.29 11.46 -16.73
C ALA A 56 -16.04 10.11 -16.78
N ILE A 57 -15.32 8.98 -16.70
CA ILE A 57 -15.90 7.64 -16.72
C ILE A 57 -16.81 7.44 -15.49
N LEU A 58 -16.39 7.83 -14.30
CA LEU A 58 -17.21 7.74 -13.09
C LEU A 58 -18.51 8.54 -13.22
N ARG A 59 -18.42 9.78 -13.68
CA ARG A 59 -19.57 10.67 -13.87
C ARG A 59 -20.56 10.16 -14.91
N LEU A 60 -20.07 9.49 -15.95
CA LEU A 60 -20.88 8.88 -17.00
C LEU A 60 -21.51 7.55 -16.58
N SER A 61 -20.82 6.79 -15.70
CA SER A 61 -21.24 5.44 -15.30
C SER A 61 -22.18 5.41 -14.11
N PHE A 62 -22.06 6.37 -13.19
CA PHE A 62 -22.86 6.41 -11.97
C PHE A 62 -23.67 7.71 -11.89
N PRO A 63 -25.01 7.62 -11.89
CA PRO A 63 -25.87 8.80 -11.78
C PRO A 63 -25.77 9.46 -10.41
N ILE A 64 -25.38 8.68 -9.38
CA ILE A 64 -25.19 9.13 -8.01
C ILE A 64 -23.86 8.57 -7.49
N LEU A 65 -23.07 9.40 -6.81
CA LEU A 65 -21.80 8.99 -6.19
C LEU A 65 -21.98 8.80 -4.67
N ALA A 66 -20.92 8.44 -3.98
CA ALA A 66 -20.99 7.94 -2.61
C ALA A 66 -21.65 8.93 -1.62
N VAL A 67 -21.31 10.22 -1.69
CA VAL A 67 -21.92 11.25 -0.82
C VAL A 67 -23.41 11.39 -1.12
N GLY A 68 -23.80 11.48 -2.40
CA GLY A 68 -25.20 11.56 -2.78
C GLY A 68 -26.00 10.31 -2.40
N LEU A 69 -25.40 9.12 -2.50
CA LEU A 69 -26.04 7.88 -2.03
C LEU A 69 -26.21 7.87 -0.50
N ALA A 70 -25.27 8.42 0.24
CA ALA A 70 -25.39 8.55 1.71
C ALA A 70 -26.54 9.48 2.09
N VAL A 71 -26.70 10.62 1.40
CA VAL A 71 -27.88 11.50 1.58
C VAL A 71 -29.18 10.76 1.30
N LEU A 72 -29.24 10.04 0.16
CA LEU A 72 -30.43 9.25 -0.20
C LEU A 72 -30.71 8.14 0.83
N ALA A 73 -29.67 7.48 1.35
CA ALA A 73 -29.82 6.44 2.37
C ALA A 73 -30.37 7.01 3.68
N GLU A 74 -29.92 8.19 4.10
CA GLU A 74 -30.43 8.90 5.27
C GLU A 74 -31.90 9.29 5.09
N GLU A 75 -32.26 9.89 3.94
CA GLU A 75 -33.65 10.28 3.62
C GLU A 75 -34.61 9.08 3.57
N ARG A 76 -34.14 7.91 3.16
CA ARG A 76 -34.93 6.68 3.02
C ARG A 76 -34.86 5.76 4.23
N GLY A 77 -34.05 6.07 5.23
CA GLY A 77 -33.82 5.22 6.40
C GLY A 77 -33.11 3.91 6.05
N TRP A 78 -32.27 3.89 4.98
CA TRP A 78 -31.54 2.70 4.55
C TRP A 78 -30.20 2.54 5.27
N GLY A 79 -29.78 1.28 5.40
CA GLY A 79 -28.49 0.92 5.96
C GLY A 79 -28.48 0.81 7.49
N LEU A 80 -27.49 0.08 7.96
CA LEU A 80 -27.40 -0.34 9.37
C LEU A 80 -27.55 0.84 10.35
N PHE A 81 -26.80 1.92 10.16
CA PHE A 81 -26.76 3.03 11.12
C PHE A 81 -28.07 3.80 11.19
N ASN A 82 -28.84 3.87 10.09
CA ASN A 82 -30.15 4.49 10.07
C ASN A 82 -31.21 3.57 10.71
N ILE A 83 -31.12 2.24 10.49
CA ILE A 83 -32.07 1.26 11.07
C ILE A 83 -31.92 1.17 12.59
N ILE A 84 -30.67 1.21 13.13
CA ILE A 84 -30.43 1.13 14.57
C ILE A 84 -30.42 2.50 15.26
N GLU A 85 -30.70 3.57 14.51
CA GLU A 85 -30.67 4.96 15.02
C GLU A 85 -29.35 5.27 15.77
N ALA A 86 -28.22 4.89 15.15
CA ALA A 86 -26.89 5.02 15.75
C ALA A 86 -26.58 6.48 16.11
N PRO A 87 -26.02 6.77 17.30
CA PRO A 87 -25.58 8.12 17.64
C PRO A 87 -24.65 8.69 16.57
N PHE A 88 -24.91 9.92 16.12
CA PHE A 88 -24.22 10.54 14.98
C PHE A 88 -22.70 10.44 15.04
N GLY A 89 -22.08 10.81 16.18
CA GLY A 89 -20.61 10.73 16.33
C GLY A 89 -20.07 9.31 16.21
N LEU A 90 -20.79 8.32 16.75
CA LEU A 90 -20.42 6.91 16.64
C LEU A 90 -20.55 6.43 15.19
N ALA A 91 -21.65 6.78 14.51
CA ALA A 91 -21.87 6.45 13.11
C ALA A 91 -20.76 7.04 12.22
N VAL A 92 -20.34 8.29 12.46
CA VAL A 92 -19.21 8.91 11.74
C VAL A 92 -17.91 8.11 11.94
N ILE A 93 -17.53 7.85 13.19
CA ILE A 93 -16.26 7.14 13.50
C ILE A 93 -16.25 5.73 12.90
N LEU A 94 -17.32 4.97 13.12
CA LEU A 94 -17.43 3.60 12.61
C LEU A 94 -17.48 3.57 11.09
N SER A 95 -18.15 4.52 10.44
CA SER A 95 -18.17 4.64 8.98
C SER A 95 -16.77 4.85 8.42
N MET A 96 -15.99 5.76 8.99
CA MET A 96 -14.62 6.03 8.54
C MET A 96 -13.72 4.80 8.72
N LEU A 97 -13.81 4.10 9.84
CA LEU A 97 -13.03 2.88 10.09
C LEU A 97 -13.43 1.73 9.15
N LEU A 98 -14.72 1.52 8.93
CA LEU A 98 -15.22 0.44 8.07
C LEU A 98 -14.93 0.71 6.60
N LEU A 99 -15.03 1.96 6.14
CA LEU A 99 -14.65 2.34 4.79
C LEU A 99 -13.13 2.18 4.59
N ASP A 100 -12.30 2.54 5.56
CA ASP A 100 -10.85 2.35 5.48
C ASP A 100 -10.45 0.86 5.47
N LEU A 101 -11.09 0.05 6.31
CA LEU A 101 -10.93 -1.40 6.29
C LEU A 101 -11.33 -1.98 4.93
N ALA A 102 -12.40 -1.49 4.34
CA ALA A 102 -12.85 -1.96 3.03
C ALA A 102 -11.85 -1.61 1.92
N ILE A 103 -11.24 -0.42 1.96
CA ILE A 103 -10.15 -0.06 1.02
C ILE A 103 -8.94 -0.99 1.21
N TYR A 104 -8.55 -1.28 2.46
CA TYR A 104 -7.50 -2.26 2.74
C TYR A 104 -7.81 -3.64 2.15
N LEU A 105 -8.99 -4.20 2.42
CA LEU A 105 -9.40 -5.51 1.92
C LEU A 105 -9.51 -5.54 0.40
N GLN A 106 -10.03 -4.47 -0.19
CA GLN A 106 -10.05 -4.29 -1.64
C GLN A 106 -8.63 -4.28 -2.22
N HIS A 107 -7.69 -3.59 -1.62
CA HIS A 107 -6.30 -3.53 -2.05
C HIS A 107 -5.63 -4.92 -2.01
N VAL A 108 -5.81 -5.66 -0.91
CA VAL A 108 -5.38 -7.06 -0.81
C VAL A 108 -6.01 -7.90 -1.93
N MET A 109 -7.30 -7.74 -2.20
CA MET A 109 -8.01 -8.45 -3.27
C MET A 109 -7.42 -8.13 -4.65
N PHE A 110 -7.10 -6.87 -4.93
CA PHE A 110 -6.47 -6.45 -6.19
C PHE A 110 -5.08 -7.05 -6.38
N HIS A 111 -4.34 -7.29 -5.31
CA HIS A 111 -3.06 -8.00 -5.35
C HIS A 111 -3.19 -9.52 -5.42
N ALA A 112 -4.24 -10.10 -4.84
CA ALA A 112 -4.40 -11.55 -4.74
C ALA A 112 -5.02 -12.17 -6.01
N VAL A 113 -6.00 -11.49 -6.61
CA VAL A 113 -6.75 -12.03 -7.77
C VAL A 113 -6.04 -11.65 -9.08
N PRO A 114 -5.56 -12.63 -9.89
CA PRO A 114 -4.76 -12.33 -11.09
C PRO A 114 -5.41 -11.38 -12.09
N ALA A 115 -6.73 -11.47 -12.28
CA ALA A 115 -7.47 -10.57 -13.17
C ALA A 115 -7.50 -9.12 -12.65
N LEU A 116 -7.67 -8.95 -11.34
CA LEU A 116 -7.66 -7.64 -10.68
C LEU A 116 -6.25 -7.07 -10.60
N TRP A 117 -5.26 -7.92 -10.32
CA TRP A 117 -3.85 -7.51 -10.38
C TRP A 117 -3.47 -6.94 -11.74
N ARG A 118 -3.96 -7.49 -12.84
CA ARG A 118 -3.72 -6.93 -14.18
C ARG A 118 -4.16 -5.46 -14.30
N LEU A 119 -5.23 -5.06 -13.62
CA LEU A 119 -5.67 -3.66 -13.56
C LEU A 119 -4.76 -2.86 -12.65
N HIS A 120 -4.54 -3.33 -11.43
CA HIS A 120 -3.82 -2.66 -10.36
C HIS A 120 -2.30 -2.55 -10.62
N ARG A 121 -1.70 -3.53 -11.31
CA ARG A 121 -0.28 -3.45 -11.66
C ARG A 121 0.08 -2.24 -12.52
N MET A 122 -0.89 -1.60 -13.18
CA MET A 122 -0.68 -0.33 -13.85
C MET A 122 -0.24 0.75 -12.85
N HIS A 123 -0.83 0.76 -11.66
CA HIS A 123 -0.42 1.60 -10.55
C HIS A 123 1.01 1.30 -10.11
N HIS A 124 1.36 0.02 -9.97
CA HIS A 124 2.70 -0.43 -9.62
C HIS A 124 3.74 -0.31 -10.74
N ALA A 125 3.34 -0.17 -11.99
CA ALA A 125 4.26 -0.07 -13.13
C ALA A 125 4.85 1.34 -13.30
N ASP A 126 4.73 2.24 -12.32
CA ASP A 126 5.46 3.49 -12.33
C ASP A 126 6.96 3.21 -12.14
N LEU A 127 7.81 3.85 -12.94
CA LEU A 127 9.27 3.64 -12.91
C LEU A 127 9.96 4.51 -11.86
N ASP A 128 9.23 5.47 -11.33
CA ASP A 128 9.65 6.38 -10.29
C ASP A 128 8.52 6.51 -9.26
N PHE A 129 8.68 7.32 -8.23
CA PHE A 129 7.73 7.44 -7.14
C PHE A 129 7.57 8.91 -6.74
N ASP A 130 6.35 9.47 -6.90
CA ASP A 130 5.98 10.79 -6.40
C ASP A 130 4.47 10.88 -6.15
N ALA A 131 3.99 12.02 -5.63
CA ALA A 131 2.59 12.22 -5.27
C ALA A 131 1.60 11.82 -6.40
N THR A 132 1.98 11.98 -7.67
CA THR A 132 1.12 11.59 -8.79
C THR A 132 1.02 10.09 -9.03
N THR A 133 1.94 9.29 -8.46
CA THR A 133 1.81 7.82 -8.44
C THR A 133 0.52 7.41 -7.74
N GLY A 134 0.13 8.12 -6.66
CA GLY A 134 -1.12 7.89 -5.93
C GLY A 134 -2.41 8.19 -6.72
N LEU A 135 -2.28 8.74 -7.92
CA LEU A 135 -3.40 9.05 -8.83
C LEU A 135 -3.52 8.07 -10.01
N ARG A 136 -2.58 7.13 -10.11
CA ARG A 136 -2.39 6.28 -11.27
C ARG A 136 -3.20 4.98 -11.15
N PHE A 137 -4.49 5.04 -11.38
CA PHE A 137 -5.39 3.89 -11.36
C PHE A 137 -6.01 3.63 -12.73
N HIS A 138 -6.32 2.37 -13.03
CA HIS A 138 -7.00 1.99 -14.26
C HIS A 138 -8.50 2.32 -14.17
N PRO A 139 -9.15 2.87 -15.23
CA PRO A 139 -10.57 3.22 -15.17
C PRO A 139 -11.49 2.08 -14.71
N ILE A 140 -11.24 0.85 -15.15
CA ILE A 140 -12.02 -0.32 -14.70
C ILE A 140 -11.84 -0.57 -13.20
N GLU A 141 -10.64 -0.39 -12.66
CA GLU A 141 -10.37 -0.49 -11.23
C GLU A 141 -11.16 0.56 -10.46
N ILE A 142 -11.18 1.80 -10.93
CA ILE A 142 -11.95 2.90 -10.33
C ILE A 142 -13.46 2.60 -10.35
N LEU A 143 -14.00 2.02 -11.43
CA LEU A 143 -15.40 1.57 -11.49
C LEU A 143 -15.71 0.49 -10.44
N ILE A 144 -14.85 -0.52 -10.32
CA ILE A 144 -14.99 -1.58 -9.32
C ILE A 144 -14.93 -1.00 -7.91
N SER A 145 -13.95 -0.12 -7.65
CA SER A 145 -13.78 0.56 -6.36
C SER A 145 -15.00 1.38 -5.98
N MET A 146 -15.57 2.12 -6.95
CA MET A 146 -16.79 2.89 -6.72
C MET A 146 -17.99 1.98 -6.44
N ALA A 147 -18.15 0.89 -7.19
CA ALA A 147 -19.25 -0.06 -6.96
C ALA A 147 -19.16 -0.69 -5.55
N ILE A 148 -17.97 -1.07 -5.09
CA ILE A 148 -17.76 -1.58 -3.72
C ILE A 148 -18.11 -0.50 -2.69
N LYS A 149 -17.65 0.73 -2.89
CA LYS A 149 -17.94 1.85 -2.00
C LYS A 149 -19.45 2.14 -1.92
N LEU A 150 -20.14 2.18 -3.06
CA LEU A 150 -21.57 2.39 -3.10
C LEU A 150 -22.34 1.27 -2.38
N ALA A 151 -21.94 0.01 -2.57
CA ALA A 151 -22.52 -1.12 -1.87
C ALA A 151 -22.36 -0.99 -0.33
N LEU A 152 -21.19 -0.56 0.14
CA LEU A 152 -20.94 -0.33 1.56
C LEU A 152 -21.73 0.85 2.11
N VAL A 153 -21.82 1.96 1.37
CA VAL A 153 -22.62 3.13 1.75
C VAL A 153 -24.10 2.74 1.86
N ALA A 154 -24.63 1.98 0.90
CA ALA A 154 -26.01 1.49 0.96
C ALA A 154 -26.25 0.53 2.15
N ALA A 155 -25.28 -0.36 2.44
CA ALA A 155 -25.41 -1.33 3.52
C ALA A 155 -25.25 -0.70 4.92
N LEU A 156 -24.35 0.26 5.07
CA LEU A 156 -24.06 0.91 6.36
C LEU A 156 -24.99 2.08 6.65
N GLY A 157 -25.45 2.83 5.64
CA GLY A 157 -26.19 4.08 5.81
C GLY A 157 -25.39 5.13 6.61
N PRO A 158 -24.14 5.43 6.21
CA PRO A 158 -23.29 6.37 6.93
C PRO A 158 -23.81 7.78 6.80
N PRO A 159 -23.57 8.67 7.79
CA PRO A 159 -23.80 10.09 7.62
C PRO A 159 -23.05 10.62 6.38
N ALA A 160 -23.70 11.43 5.55
CA ALA A 160 -23.11 11.94 4.30
C ALA A 160 -21.78 12.67 4.54
N VAL A 161 -21.67 13.40 5.66
CA VAL A 161 -20.44 14.08 6.05
C VAL A 161 -19.30 13.09 6.34
N ALA A 162 -19.58 11.91 6.87
CA ALA A 162 -18.55 10.89 7.11
C ALA A 162 -17.98 10.38 5.78
N VAL A 163 -18.82 10.19 4.77
CA VAL A 163 -18.39 9.80 3.41
C VAL A 163 -17.58 10.91 2.76
N LEU A 164 -18.02 12.17 2.86
CA LEU A 164 -17.27 13.32 2.33
C LEU A 164 -15.89 13.44 2.98
N LEU A 165 -15.81 13.39 4.31
CA LEU A 165 -14.54 13.44 5.05
C LEU A 165 -13.63 12.27 4.68
N PHE A 166 -14.19 11.07 4.58
CA PHE A 166 -13.45 9.89 4.18
C PHE A 166 -12.83 10.06 2.79
N GLU A 167 -13.57 10.54 1.79
CA GLU A 167 -13.06 10.73 0.44
C GLU A 167 -12.00 11.84 0.35
N ILE A 168 -12.14 12.92 1.13
CA ILE A 168 -11.12 13.96 1.23
C ILE A 168 -9.84 13.41 1.84
N ILE A 169 -9.94 12.68 2.97
CA ILE A 169 -8.80 12.08 3.65
C ILE A 169 -8.13 11.03 2.76
N LEU A 170 -8.91 10.17 2.11
CA LEU A 170 -8.41 9.14 1.21
C LEU A 170 -7.56 9.74 0.07
N ASN A 171 -8.04 10.80 -0.58
CA ASN A 171 -7.30 11.48 -1.63
C ASN A 171 -6.06 12.23 -1.09
N ALA A 172 -6.19 12.89 0.05
CA ALA A 172 -5.07 13.59 0.69
C ALA A 172 -3.95 12.63 1.12
N THR A 173 -4.32 11.51 1.74
CA THR A 173 -3.35 10.47 2.14
C THR A 173 -2.75 9.75 0.94
N ALA A 174 -3.49 9.52 -0.14
CA ALA A 174 -2.95 8.97 -1.38
C ALA A 174 -1.83 9.86 -1.96
N LEU A 175 -2.04 11.16 -2.01
CA LEU A 175 -1.02 12.12 -2.44
C LEU A 175 0.17 12.17 -1.47
N PHE A 176 -0.08 12.11 -0.17
CA PHE A 176 0.95 12.14 0.86
C PHE A 176 1.78 10.86 0.88
N ASN A 177 1.16 9.70 0.97
CA ASN A 177 1.87 8.43 1.14
C ASN A 177 2.64 8.01 -0.12
N HIS A 178 2.27 8.51 -1.32
CA HIS A 178 3.05 8.33 -2.54
C HIS A 178 4.06 9.46 -2.79
N ALA A 179 4.10 10.51 -1.96
CA ALA A 179 5.03 11.59 -2.19
C ALA A 179 6.50 11.16 -2.04
N ASN A 180 7.35 11.68 -2.91
CA ASN A 180 8.81 11.49 -2.84
C ASN A 180 9.44 12.47 -1.85
N ILE A 181 8.98 12.49 -0.62
CA ILE A 181 9.46 13.38 0.44
C ILE A 181 10.35 12.65 1.45
N ASN A 182 11.33 13.37 1.97
CA ASN A 182 12.22 12.88 3.02
C ASN A 182 11.69 13.31 4.39
N LEU A 183 10.94 12.41 5.05
CA LEU A 183 10.53 12.62 6.43
C LEU A 183 11.71 12.37 7.37
N PRO A 184 11.94 13.24 8.38
CA PRO A 184 12.89 12.93 9.43
C PRO A 184 12.54 11.61 10.12
N ARG A 185 13.53 10.74 10.32
CA ARG A 185 13.32 9.39 10.90
C ARG A 185 12.48 9.37 12.19
N PRO A 186 12.68 10.29 13.16
CA PRO A 186 11.83 10.33 14.35
C PRO A 186 10.37 10.63 14.04
N VAL A 187 10.11 11.54 13.08
CA VAL A 187 8.75 11.90 12.63
C VAL A 187 8.09 10.70 11.95
N ASP A 188 8.76 10.07 10.99
CA ASP A 188 8.26 8.87 10.31
C ASP A 188 7.96 7.74 11.31
N ARG A 189 8.85 7.51 12.28
CA ARG A 189 8.67 6.47 13.32
C ARG A 189 7.37 6.62 14.11
N TRP A 190 6.96 7.84 14.44
CA TRP A 190 5.72 8.09 15.17
C TRP A 190 4.51 8.13 14.24
N LEU A 191 4.66 8.78 13.08
CA LEU A 191 3.58 9.00 12.14
C LEU A 191 3.03 7.69 11.57
N ARG A 192 3.89 6.68 11.34
CA ARG A 192 3.52 5.33 10.86
C ARG A 192 2.69 4.47 11.84
N TRP A 193 2.35 5.01 13.00
CA TRP A 193 1.34 4.43 13.88
C TRP A 193 -0.06 4.99 13.65
N ILE A 194 -0.15 6.14 12.99
CA ILE A 194 -1.40 6.91 12.82
C ILE A 194 -1.83 6.93 11.35
N VAL A 195 -0.87 7.10 10.43
CA VAL A 195 -1.13 7.20 8.99
C VAL A 195 -0.05 6.44 8.21
N VAL A 196 -0.42 5.92 7.05
CA VAL A 196 0.51 5.29 6.12
C VAL A 196 1.49 6.34 5.59
N THR A 197 2.79 6.15 5.87
CA THR A 197 3.82 7.12 5.50
C THR A 197 4.40 6.83 4.11
N PRO A 198 5.07 7.83 3.48
CA PRO A 198 5.74 7.63 2.19
C PRO A 198 6.77 6.50 2.17
N ASP A 199 7.50 6.31 3.27
CA ASP A 199 8.47 5.23 3.37
C ASP A 199 7.79 3.85 3.47
N MET A 200 6.62 3.73 4.11
CA MET A 200 5.82 2.49 4.11
C MET A 200 5.28 2.18 2.72
N GLN A 201 4.67 3.17 2.06
CA GLN A 201 4.07 2.99 0.74
C GLN A 201 5.12 2.72 -0.34
N ARG A 202 6.32 3.29 -0.20
CA ARG A 202 7.44 3.00 -1.11
C ARG A 202 7.90 1.55 -1.04
N VAL A 203 7.85 0.89 0.14
CA VAL A 203 8.11 -0.55 0.26
C VAL A 203 7.12 -1.33 -0.60
N HIS A 204 5.84 -1.00 -0.52
CA HIS A 204 4.77 -1.59 -1.32
C HIS A 204 4.98 -1.43 -2.83
N HIS A 205 5.61 -0.36 -3.28
CA HIS A 205 5.97 -0.11 -4.69
C HIS A 205 7.33 -0.69 -5.12
N SER A 206 7.93 -1.58 -4.33
CA SER A 206 9.16 -2.29 -4.68
C SER A 206 8.93 -3.32 -5.78
N VAL A 207 9.97 -3.56 -6.59
CA VAL A 207 9.98 -4.67 -7.54
C VAL A 207 10.06 -6.05 -6.88
N ASP A 208 10.48 -6.14 -5.61
CA ASP A 208 10.53 -7.41 -4.87
C ASP A 208 9.10 -7.87 -4.51
N PRO A 209 8.66 -9.06 -4.96
CA PRO A 209 7.29 -9.53 -4.72
C PRO A 209 6.89 -9.61 -3.25
N ARG A 210 7.84 -9.82 -2.33
CA ARG A 210 7.55 -9.87 -0.88
C ARG A 210 7.32 -8.49 -0.29
N GLU A 211 7.91 -7.46 -0.90
CA GLU A 211 7.71 -6.06 -0.54
C GLU A 211 6.46 -5.50 -1.23
N THR A 212 6.28 -5.78 -2.53
CA THR A 212 5.09 -5.38 -3.30
C THR A 212 3.80 -5.94 -2.67
N ASN A 213 3.85 -7.18 -2.18
CA ASN A 213 2.70 -7.84 -1.56
C ASN A 213 2.69 -7.64 -0.02
N SER A 214 2.91 -6.40 0.43
CA SER A 214 2.90 -5.95 1.82
C SER A 214 2.39 -4.51 1.91
N ASN A 215 2.15 -3.98 3.12
CA ASN A 215 1.76 -2.58 3.36
C ASN A 215 0.58 -2.12 2.47
N TYR A 216 -0.51 -2.87 2.51
CA TYR A 216 -1.74 -2.59 1.74
C TYR A 216 -2.58 -1.45 2.34
N GLY A 217 -2.27 -0.99 3.55
CA GLY A 217 -2.96 0.13 4.20
C GLY A 217 -2.93 1.38 3.34
N PHE A 218 -4.05 2.11 3.34
CA PHE A 218 -4.19 3.33 2.54
C PHE A 218 -4.15 4.59 3.42
N ASN A 219 -5.04 4.69 4.40
CA ASN A 219 -5.02 5.75 5.41
C ASN A 219 -4.37 5.26 6.70
N LEU A 220 -4.92 4.21 7.30
CA LEU A 220 -4.49 3.67 8.58
C LEU A 220 -3.54 2.48 8.40
N PRO A 221 -2.37 2.48 9.06
CA PRO A 221 -1.42 1.37 9.02
C PRO A 221 -1.81 0.21 9.96
N TRP A 222 -2.96 0.31 10.62
CA TRP A 222 -3.42 -0.64 11.62
C TRP A 222 -3.77 -1.99 11.01
N TRP A 223 -4.36 -1.97 9.81
CA TRP A 223 -4.79 -3.18 9.12
C TRP A 223 -3.60 -4.06 8.75
N ASP A 224 -2.52 -3.48 8.25
CA ASP A 224 -1.28 -4.21 7.96
C ASP A 224 -0.70 -4.88 9.19
N ARG A 225 -0.75 -4.19 10.34
CA ARG A 225 -0.26 -4.76 11.61
C ARG A 225 -1.16 -5.85 12.14
N LEU A 226 -2.48 -5.69 12.04
CA LEU A 226 -3.46 -6.67 12.50
C LEU A 226 -3.47 -7.92 11.61
N MET A 227 -3.32 -7.75 10.30
CA MET A 227 -3.38 -8.84 9.33
C MET A 227 -1.98 -9.43 9.00
N GLY A 228 -0.90 -8.90 9.62
CA GLY A 228 0.45 -9.43 9.45
C GLY A 228 1.11 -9.10 8.10
N THR A 229 0.62 -8.08 7.38
CA THR A 229 1.14 -7.63 6.08
C THR A 229 2.12 -6.46 6.19
N TYR A 230 2.49 -6.03 7.40
CA TYR A 230 3.37 -4.89 7.62
C TYR A 230 4.84 -5.24 7.42
N VAL A 231 5.50 -4.53 6.50
CA VAL A 231 6.96 -4.55 6.28
C VAL A 231 7.53 -3.17 6.55
N ALA A 232 8.41 -3.07 7.54
CA ALA A 232 8.89 -1.79 8.05
C ALA A 232 9.86 -1.06 7.12
N GLN A 233 10.73 -1.83 6.41
CA GLN A 233 11.81 -1.31 5.59
C GLN A 233 12.08 -2.24 4.40
N PRO A 234 12.46 -1.72 3.23
CA PRO A 234 12.83 -2.57 2.11
C PRO A 234 14.20 -3.22 2.35
N ALA A 235 14.38 -4.45 1.88
CA ALA A 235 15.59 -5.25 2.09
C ALA A 235 16.86 -4.56 1.56
N LYS A 236 16.74 -3.79 0.48
CA LYS A 236 17.85 -3.04 -0.13
C LYS A 236 17.94 -1.59 0.35
N GLY A 237 17.14 -1.20 1.35
CA GLY A 237 16.99 0.19 1.77
C GLY A 237 16.30 1.06 0.72
N HIS A 238 15.78 2.22 1.15
CA HIS A 238 15.01 3.12 0.27
C HIS A 238 15.79 3.68 -0.92
N GLU A 239 17.12 3.80 -0.80
CA GLU A 239 17.97 4.28 -1.90
C GLU A 239 18.32 3.16 -2.89
N GLY A 240 18.56 1.93 -2.40
CA GLY A 240 18.99 0.80 -3.22
C GLY A 240 17.87 -0.04 -3.82
N MET A 241 16.62 0.17 -3.37
CA MET A 241 15.46 -0.56 -3.91
C MET A 241 15.11 -0.09 -5.33
N THR A 242 14.55 -0.98 -6.12
CA THR A 242 14.00 -0.66 -7.43
C THR A 242 12.50 -0.46 -7.32
N ILE A 243 12.00 0.67 -7.81
CA ILE A 243 10.56 0.97 -7.87
C ILE A 243 9.94 0.35 -9.11
N GLY A 244 8.69 -0.08 -8.99
CA GLY A 244 7.90 -0.61 -10.09
C GLY A 244 7.76 -2.13 -10.06
N ILE A 245 7.48 -2.71 -11.22
CA ILE A 245 7.38 -4.15 -11.44
C ILE A 245 8.40 -4.58 -12.50
N GLU A 246 8.65 -5.88 -12.64
CA GLU A 246 9.62 -6.39 -13.62
C GLU A 246 9.20 -6.11 -15.07
N GLN A 247 7.91 -6.00 -15.32
CA GLN A 247 7.33 -5.66 -16.61
C GLN A 247 7.20 -4.15 -16.82
N PHE A 248 7.01 -3.71 -18.05
CA PHE A 248 6.72 -2.31 -18.39
C PHE A 248 7.79 -1.32 -17.93
N ARG A 249 9.07 -1.65 -18.21
CA ARG A 249 10.24 -0.89 -17.72
C ARG A 249 10.71 0.22 -18.66
N THR A 250 9.97 0.57 -19.70
CA THR A 250 10.34 1.64 -20.63
C THR A 250 9.58 2.94 -20.35
N THR A 251 10.18 4.08 -20.64
CA THR A 251 9.50 5.39 -20.52
C THR A 251 8.20 5.45 -21.33
N ARG A 252 8.12 4.70 -22.45
CA ARG A 252 6.91 4.63 -23.26
C ARG A 252 5.74 3.93 -22.56
N ASP A 253 6.01 3.03 -21.60
CA ASP A 253 4.98 2.36 -20.81
C ASP A 253 4.30 3.30 -19.79
N LEU A 254 4.86 4.50 -19.57
CA LEU A 254 4.27 5.56 -18.72
C LEU A 254 3.25 6.45 -19.45
N TRP A 255 3.05 6.25 -20.74
CA TRP A 255 2.08 7.03 -21.51
C TRP A 255 0.67 6.47 -21.36
N VAL A 256 -0.31 7.35 -21.29
CA VAL A 256 -1.71 7.01 -20.97
C VAL A 256 -2.28 5.91 -21.89
N ASP A 257 -2.00 5.96 -23.19
CA ASP A 257 -2.44 4.94 -24.16
C ASP A 257 -1.84 3.56 -23.85
N ARG A 258 -0.58 3.52 -23.37
CA ARG A 258 0.09 2.29 -22.96
C ARG A 258 -0.41 1.80 -21.61
N MET A 259 -0.66 2.71 -20.68
CA MET A 259 -1.21 2.39 -19.38
C MET A 259 -2.60 1.74 -19.50
N LEU A 260 -3.48 2.30 -20.30
CA LEU A 260 -4.83 1.76 -20.51
C LEU A 260 -4.85 0.34 -21.13
N ILE A 261 -3.85 -0.04 -21.89
CA ILE A 261 -3.76 -1.40 -22.46
C ILE A 261 -2.88 -2.36 -21.64
N GLN A 262 -2.23 -1.90 -20.56
CA GLN A 262 -1.38 -2.76 -19.71
C GLN A 262 -2.11 -4.00 -19.17
N PRO A 263 -3.39 -3.96 -18.76
CA PRO A 263 -4.10 -5.15 -18.31
C PRO A 263 -4.18 -6.27 -19.34
N LEU A 264 -4.12 -5.95 -20.62
CA LEU A 264 -4.22 -6.90 -21.72
C LEU A 264 -2.86 -7.45 -22.17
N ARG A 265 -1.73 -6.88 -21.66
CA ARG A 265 -0.36 -7.22 -22.09
C ARG A 265 0.33 -8.14 -21.10
N GLY A 266 1.01 -9.16 -21.60
CA GLY A 266 1.86 -10.06 -20.81
C GLY A 266 1.12 -10.92 -19.76
N PRO A 267 1.83 -11.75 -19.01
CA PRO A 267 1.26 -12.57 -17.93
C PRO A 267 0.87 -11.71 -16.72
N ALA A 268 0.09 -12.29 -15.80
CA ALA A 268 -0.28 -11.67 -14.53
C ALA A 268 0.73 -12.00 -13.40
N SER A 269 2.03 -12.10 -13.72
CA SER A 269 3.07 -12.39 -12.72
C SER A 269 3.21 -11.28 -11.68
N GLY A 270 3.67 -11.64 -10.48
CA GLY A 270 3.93 -10.71 -9.37
C GLY A 270 2.74 -10.47 -8.44
N HIS A 271 1.56 -11.07 -8.67
CA HIS A 271 0.43 -11.01 -7.73
C HIS A 271 0.72 -11.79 -6.44
N ALA A 272 -0.01 -11.49 -5.36
CA ALA A 272 0.27 -12.04 -4.03
C ALA A 272 0.27 -13.58 -3.94
N LEU A 273 -0.51 -14.25 -4.79
CA LEU A 273 -0.57 -15.72 -4.86
C LEU A 273 0.40 -16.32 -5.89
N ASP A 274 1.21 -15.49 -6.57
CA ASP A 274 2.22 -15.96 -7.52
C ASP A 274 3.46 -16.46 -6.80
N THR A 275 3.59 -17.76 -6.67
CA THR A 275 4.77 -18.41 -6.06
C THR A 275 5.89 -18.69 -7.06
N SER A 276 5.75 -18.35 -8.33
CA SER A 276 6.73 -18.65 -9.38
C SER A 276 8.07 -17.95 -9.17
N ALA A 277 8.04 -16.75 -8.55
CA ALA A 277 9.25 -15.97 -8.22
C ALA A 277 9.93 -16.42 -6.91
N LEU A 278 9.32 -17.34 -6.14
CA LEU A 278 9.92 -17.86 -4.92
C LEU A 278 10.95 -18.94 -5.28
N THR A 279 12.22 -18.70 -4.94
CA THR A 279 13.28 -19.71 -5.09
C THR A 279 13.02 -20.92 -4.16
N PRO A 280 13.54 -22.13 -4.47
CA PRO A 280 13.36 -23.32 -3.62
C PRO A 280 13.74 -23.09 -2.15
N THR A 281 14.73 -22.24 -1.89
CA THR A 281 15.19 -21.88 -0.52
C THR A 281 14.12 -21.08 0.26
N SER A 282 13.33 -20.25 -0.40
CA SER A 282 12.26 -19.48 0.23
C SER A 282 10.99 -20.30 0.46
N ARG A 283 10.74 -21.35 -0.34
CA ARG A 283 9.65 -22.32 -0.10
C ARG A 283 9.86 -23.11 1.20
N ASN A 284 11.09 -23.53 1.46
CA ASN A 284 11.41 -24.30 2.68
C ASN A 284 11.27 -23.48 3.96
N SER A 285 11.50 -22.15 3.92
CA SER A 285 11.33 -21.28 5.08
C SER A 285 9.85 -21.07 5.47
N LEU A 286 8.93 -21.06 4.51
CA LEU A 286 7.49 -20.99 4.78
C LEU A 286 6.99 -22.29 5.44
N TRP A 287 7.43 -23.46 4.97
CA TRP A 287 7.12 -24.76 5.58
C TRP A 287 7.70 -24.90 7.00
N THR A 288 8.85 -24.29 7.27
CA THR A 288 9.48 -24.32 8.60
C THR A 288 8.73 -23.43 9.58
N LEU A 289 8.22 -22.27 9.15
CA LEU A 289 7.41 -21.38 10.00
C LEU A 289 6.05 -21.99 10.35
N GLU A 290 5.35 -22.62 9.40
CA GLU A 290 4.10 -23.33 9.69
C GLU A 290 4.28 -24.49 10.67
N ASN A 291 5.34 -25.28 10.51
CA ASN A 291 5.64 -26.39 11.40
C ASN A 291 6.14 -25.94 12.79
N THR A 292 6.79 -24.79 12.91
CA THR A 292 7.22 -24.24 14.19
C THR A 292 6.02 -23.69 14.99
N VAL A 293 5.03 -23.11 14.34
CA VAL A 293 3.79 -22.63 14.99
C VAL A 293 2.89 -23.79 15.41
N LEU A 294 2.86 -24.89 14.66
CA LEU A 294 2.07 -26.09 15.02
C LEU A 294 2.81 -27.00 16.02
N GLY A 295 4.14 -27.02 16.01
CA GLY A 295 4.96 -27.84 16.93
C GLY A 295 5.05 -27.30 18.35
N SER A 296 4.86 -25.98 18.57
CA SER A 296 4.93 -25.38 19.93
C SER A 296 3.69 -25.62 20.80
N ARG A 297 2.64 -26.27 20.28
CA ARG A 297 1.45 -26.66 21.07
C ARG A 297 1.44 -28.11 21.56
N ALA A 298 2.44 -28.92 21.24
CA ALA A 298 2.42 -30.34 21.52
C ALA A 298 3.39 -30.84 22.58
N THR A 299 4.25 -30.01 23.21
CA THR A 299 5.22 -30.45 24.20
C THR A 299 5.21 -29.60 25.47
N GLN A 300 4.12 -29.70 26.22
CA GLN A 300 4.10 -29.33 27.62
C GLN A 300 3.26 -30.33 28.42
N LYS A 301 3.78 -31.57 28.58
CA LYS A 301 3.38 -32.48 29.66
C LYS A 301 4.56 -33.40 29.99
N GLY A 302 5.12 -33.14 31.16
CA GLY A 302 5.65 -34.06 32.18
C GLY A 302 6.79 -34.99 31.81
N THR A 303 7.90 -34.89 32.48
CA THR A 303 8.23 -35.74 33.64
C THR A 303 9.57 -35.30 34.25
N HIS A 304 9.60 -35.36 35.57
CA HIS A 304 10.77 -35.28 36.47
C HIS A 304 11.73 -36.45 36.25
N ASP A 305 12.99 -36.22 36.44
CA ASP A 305 13.94 -36.84 37.36
C ASP A 305 15.30 -37.27 36.74
N GLU A 306 16.26 -37.08 37.57
CA GLU A 306 17.57 -37.69 37.83
C GLU A 306 18.84 -37.17 37.16
N THR A 307 19.61 -36.70 38.07
CA THR A 307 21.02 -36.41 38.21
C THR A 307 21.94 -37.53 37.71
N THR A 308 23.04 -37.17 37.00
CA THR A 308 24.35 -37.80 37.26
C THR A 308 25.50 -36.97 36.68
N TYR A 309 26.45 -36.60 37.51
CA TYR A 309 27.75 -36.02 37.23
C TYR A 309 28.73 -37.08 36.71
N VAL A 310 29.55 -36.75 35.69
CA VAL A 310 30.93 -37.28 35.58
C VAL A 310 31.84 -36.24 34.94
N LEU A 311 32.95 -35.99 35.61
CA LEU A 311 34.08 -35.13 35.29
C LEU A 311 35.14 -35.89 34.45
N ALA A 312 36.06 -35.09 33.84
CA ALA A 312 37.42 -35.38 33.35
C ALA A 312 37.51 -35.54 31.81
N GLY A 313 38.50 -35.02 31.12
CA GLY A 313 39.66 -34.23 31.43
C GLY A 313 40.54 -34.06 30.15
N ARG A 314 41.22 -32.93 30.10
CA ARG A 314 42.54 -32.66 29.47
C ARG A 314 42.84 -33.26 28.08
N SER A 315 43.46 -32.65 27.11
CA SER A 315 44.52 -31.66 26.92
C SER A 315 45.06 -31.80 25.50
N GLY A 316 45.61 -30.78 24.91
CA GLY A 316 46.44 -30.90 23.71
C GLY A 316 46.57 -29.62 22.89
N CYS A 317 47.54 -28.78 23.27
CA CYS A 317 48.14 -27.72 22.45
C CYS A 317 48.76 -28.26 21.17
N HIS A 318 48.73 -27.50 20.08
CA HIS A 318 49.89 -27.25 19.23
C HIS A 318 49.63 -26.01 18.36
N THR A 319 50.47 -25.03 18.51
CA THR A 319 50.72 -23.87 17.66
C THR A 319 51.93 -24.14 16.72
N PRO A 320 52.31 -23.18 15.84
CA PRO A 320 52.52 -23.37 14.40
C PRO A 320 53.99 -23.47 14.00
N PRO A 321 54.35 -23.32 12.73
CA PRO A 321 55.40 -22.35 12.43
C PRO A 321 55.15 -21.48 11.17
N ALA A 322 55.73 -20.32 11.23
CA ALA A 322 55.99 -19.37 10.18
C ALA A 322 57.23 -19.71 9.37
N SER A 323 57.28 -19.26 8.12
CA SER A 323 58.52 -18.76 7.44
C SER A 323 58.13 -18.12 6.11
N THR A 324 58.38 -16.81 5.95
CA THR A 324 59.49 -16.22 5.14
C THR A 324 59.37 -16.58 3.66
N GLY A 325 59.31 -15.70 2.71
CA GLY A 325 59.94 -14.46 2.49
C GLY A 325 60.11 -14.24 0.98
N GLN A 326 60.22 -13.00 0.62
CA GLN A 326 61.00 -12.38 -0.45
C GLN A 326 60.40 -12.11 -1.85
N HIS A 327 60.32 -10.83 -2.11
CA HIS A 327 60.89 -10.02 -3.22
C HIS A 327 60.69 -10.41 -4.68
N GLY A 328 60.28 -9.44 -5.46
CA GLY A 328 60.46 -9.40 -6.90
C GLY A 328 59.78 -8.23 -7.57
N THR A 329 60.50 -7.18 -7.67
CA THR A 329 60.41 -5.95 -8.45
C THR A 329 60.09 -6.12 -9.93
N GLY A 330 59.41 -5.10 -10.51
CA GLY A 330 59.80 -4.54 -11.80
C GLY A 330 58.81 -4.69 -12.94
N HIS A 331 58.18 -3.76 -13.32
CA HIS A 331 58.12 -2.76 -14.40
C HIS A 331 56.76 -2.10 -14.46
#